data_2a5e8ff7c83f55cb0140b57e5fcf0cbf
#
_entry.id   2a5e8ff7c83f55cb0140b57e5fcf0cbf
#
_cell.length_a   1.000
_cell.length_b   1.000
_cell.length_c   1.000
_cell.angle_alpha   90.00
_cell.angle_beta   90.00
_cell.angle_gamma   90.00
#
_symmetry.space_group_name_H-M   'P 1'
#
loop_
_entity.id
_entity.type
_entity.pdbx_description
1 polymer ?
#
loop_
_entity_poly.entity_id
_entity_poly.type
_entity_poly.pdbx_seq_one_letter_code
_entity_poly.pdbx_strand_id
1 'polypeptide(L)'
;MSTTERIPTYCYQCVAGPDLLKVVVKDGVAVGVEPNCDMADTHPAGGKVCVRAYGLVQKVYNPARIQTPLRRTNPKKARGEDPGWEPISWDEALGLLAGKLNGIRAAGLTDASGYPRLAVTFGSGGIAPAYLGTFAALLAAWGPVDQGIGSGQGVKCYHSEHLYGEFWHRAFTVAADVPRCDYVLSFGYNGDASGGVTGVFRHAEARARGLHWVQLEPHMSITAAGAQEWVPVKPKTDAAVLFALMHSILLEHDWRVVCDVAFLERMTSSPYLVGPGGYYLRDPESGKPLVWDLDLGRPVPFDDPRCTRPAMEGGYIAAGVEIGADGARRSVSDRVKPAFQRLIEHVRPSTPEWAAGIADVPADTIRRIAAEYLDHSQVGATIEIDGITYPHRPVAVVLGKTVTNGWGGYECCWARTMLAALVGALEVPGGILGTTVRLNRPAQNRLDSVKPGPDGFMEQPLNATGKDTWKGSPHIRNAYRTLVPLAANSAWSAALGPAHLPWLFMDNPPEHWPAPTLPDVWIIYRTNP
;
A
#
# COMPACT_ATOMS: atom_id res chain seq x y z
N MET A 1 39.72 -24.80 29.00
CA MET A 1 39.59 -24.84 27.53
C MET A 1 38.51 -23.82 27.17
N SER A 2 38.74 -22.97 26.19
CA SER A 2 37.75 -22.03 25.71
C SER A 2 36.58 -22.79 25.03
N THR A 3 35.35 -22.51 25.43
CA THR A 3 34.16 -23.16 24.84
C THR A 3 33.58 -22.27 23.75
N THR A 4 33.26 -22.87 22.61
CA THR A 4 32.56 -22.14 21.53
C THR A 4 31.27 -22.88 21.21
N GLU A 5 30.15 -22.19 21.32
CA GLU A 5 28.82 -22.71 21.04
C GLU A 5 28.20 -21.97 19.85
N ARG A 6 27.31 -22.66 19.12
CA ARG A 6 26.51 -22.08 18.03
C ARG A 6 25.04 -22.25 18.36
N ILE A 7 24.41 -21.16 18.78
CA ILE A 7 23.02 -21.17 19.28
C ILE A 7 22.08 -20.72 18.14
N PRO A 8 21.18 -21.60 17.69
CA PRO A 8 20.18 -21.23 16.67
C PRO A 8 19.27 -20.11 17.16
N THR A 9 19.04 -19.14 16.30
CA THR A 9 18.13 -18.03 16.55
C THR A 9 17.65 -17.43 15.21
N TYR A 10 17.02 -16.26 15.25
CA TYR A 10 16.56 -15.58 14.05
C TYR A 10 16.75 -14.07 14.15
N CYS A 11 16.86 -13.42 12.99
CA CYS A 11 16.90 -11.96 12.90
C CYS A 11 15.51 -11.39 12.66
N TYR A 12 15.14 -10.41 13.47
CA TYR A 12 13.85 -9.70 13.35
C TYR A 12 14.05 -8.17 13.27
N GLN A 13 15.08 -7.74 12.54
CA GLN A 13 15.42 -6.31 12.41
C GLN A 13 14.49 -5.55 11.45
N CYS A 14 13.85 -6.23 10.53
CA CYS A 14 13.00 -5.63 9.51
C CYS A 14 11.83 -6.57 9.14
N VAL A 15 10.90 -6.06 8.32
CA VAL A 15 9.72 -6.82 7.85
C VAL A 15 10.06 -7.96 6.89
N ALA A 16 11.26 -7.98 6.31
CA ALA A 16 11.70 -9.02 5.38
C ALA A 16 12.24 -10.27 6.10
N GLY A 17 12.38 -10.24 7.44
CA GLY A 17 12.70 -11.40 8.26
C GLY A 17 11.49 -12.31 8.53
N PRO A 18 11.67 -13.38 9.31
CA PRO A 18 12.88 -13.69 10.07
C PRO A 18 13.92 -14.48 9.27
N ASP A 19 15.12 -13.95 9.13
CA ASP A 19 16.25 -14.73 8.62
C ASP A 19 16.78 -15.66 9.72
N LEU A 20 16.97 -16.95 9.40
CA LEU A 20 17.47 -17.95 10.35
C LEU A 20 19.00 -17.86 10.48
N LEU A 21 19.49 -17.77 11.70
CA LEU A 21 20.90 -17.58 11.98
C LEU A 21 21.35 -18.36 13.22
N LYS A 22 22.66 -18.46 13.42
CA LYS A 22 23.28 -18.95 14.63
C LYS A 22 24.11 -17.84 15.26
N VAL A 23 23.95 -17.62 16.56
CA VAL A 23 24.88 -16.79 17.33
C VAL A 23 26.07 -17.62 17.75
N VAL A 24 27.26 -17.13 17.47
CA VAL A 24 28.50 -17.72 17.95
C VAL A 24 28.78 -17.16 19.33
N VAL A 25 28.77 -18.02 20.33
CA VAL A 25 29.04 -17.70 21.73
C VAL A 25 30.40 -18.32 22.13
N LYS A 26 31.30 -17.47 22.60
CA LYS A 26 32.61 -17.93 23.12
C LYS A 26 32.72 -17.55 24.60
N ASP A 27 32.90 -18.56 25.43
CA ASP A 27 33.01 -18.38 26.89
C ASP A 27 31.85 -17.55 27.47
N GLY A 28 30.62 -17.81 27.01
CA GLY A 28 29.41 -17.10 27.45
C GLY A 28 29.17 -15.74 26.80
N VAL A 29 30.04 -15.28 25.90
CA VAL A 29 29.92 -13.97 25.21
C VAL A 29 29.58 -14.18 23.74
N ALA A 30 28.55 -13.51 23.23
CA ALA A 30 28.24 -13.51 21.82
C ALA A 30 29.33 -12.74 21.04
N VAL A 31 30.01 -13.40 20.12
CA VAL A 31 31.12 -12.81 19.36
C VAL A 31 30.86 -12.66 17.86
N GLY A 32 29.80 -13.31 17.36
CA GLY A 32 29.48 -13.24 15.94
C GLY A 32 28.13 -13.85 15.63
N VAL A 33 27.77 -13.74 14.35
CA VAL A 33 26.56 -14.34 13.76
C VAL A 33 26.95 -15.08 12.50
N GLU A 34 26.41 -16.27 12.32
CA GLU A 34 26.58 -17.11 11.14
C GLU A 34 25.20 -17.42 10.51
N PRO A 35 25.13 -17.63 9.17
CA PRO A 35 23.94 -18.18 8.52
C PRO A 35 23.58 -19.55 9.11
N ASN A 36 22.30 -19.86 9.22
CA ASN A 36 21.84 -21.18 9.64
C ASN A 36 21.50 -22.05 8.43
N CYS A 37 22.55 -22.50 7.71
CA CYS A 37 22.38 -23.31 6.51
C CYS A 37 21.80 -24.70 6.77
N ASP A 38 21.80 -25.19 8.04
CA ASP A 38 21.15 -26.46 8.40
C ASP A 38 19.62 -26.38 8.23
N MET A 39 19.09 -25.18 8.16
CA MET A 39 17.65 -24.89 7.98
C MET A 39 17.32 -24.37 6.58
N ALA A 40 18.16 -24.70 5.59
CA ALA A 40 18.03 -24.17 4.22
C ALA A 40 16.66 -24.48 3.59
N ASP A 41 16.11 -25.67 3.86
CA ASP A 41 14.82 -26.10 3.30
C ASP A 41 13.59 -25.55 4.06
N THR A 42 13.83 -24.88 5.19
CA THR A 42 12.73 -24.39 6.04
C THR A 42 12.27 -22.98 5.69
N HIS A 43 13.17 -22.17 5.12
CA HIS A 43 12.90 -20.76 4.84
C HIS A 43 13.37 -20.38 3.43
N PRO A 44 12.60 -19.57 2.68
CA PRO A 44 12.94 -19.17 1.31
C PRO A 44 14.29 -18.47 1.13
N ALA A 45 14.89 -17.95 2.22
CA ALA A 45 16.25 -17.42 2.21
C ALA A 45 17.35 -18.49 2.15
N GLY A 46 17.00 -19.80 2.18
CA GLY A 46 17.96 -20.89 2.10
C GLY A 46 19.00 -20.86 3.24
N GLY A 47 18.60 -20.45 4.44
CA GLY A 47 19.48 -20.31 5.60
C GLY A 47 20.46 -19.13 5.53
N LYS A 48 20.44 -18.32 4.48
CA LYS A 48 21.32 -17.15 4.32
C LYS A 48 20.77 -15.93 5.05
N VAL A 49 21.63 -14.96 5.34
CA VAL A 49 21.29 -13.72 6.07
C VAL A 49 21.84 -12.50 5.36
N CYS A 50 21.19 -11.35 5.54
CA CYS A 50 21.68 -10.11 4.98
C CYS A 50 22.91 -9.58 5.74
N VAL A 51 23.69 -8.71 5.10
CA VAL A 51 24.91 -8.13 5.68
C VAL A 51 24.66 -7.44 7.03
N ARG A 52 23.49 -6.87 7.26
CA ARG A 52 23.13 -6.19 8.52
C ARG A 52 23.01 -7.15 9.71
N ALA A 53 22.72 -8.43 9.46
CA ALA A 53 22.65 -9.43 10.53
C ALA A 53 24.01 -9.64 11.21
N TYR A 54 25.11 -9.55 10.44
CA TYR A 54 26.46 -9.66 10.99
C TYR A 54 26.81 -8.54 11.97
N GLY A 55 26.15 -7.37 11.89
CA GLY A 55 26.28 -6.25 12.82
C GLY A 55 25.46 -6.39 14.12
N LEU A 56 24.69 -7.48 14.31
CA LEU A 56 23.83 -7.63 15.50
C LEU A 56 24.63 -7.66 16.82
N VAL A 57 25.76 -8.33 16.86
CA VAL A 57 26.62 -8.40 18.06
C VAL A 57 27.17 -7.01 18.41
N GLN A 58 27.61 -6.27 17.41
CA GLN A 58 28.07 -4.88 17.61
C GLN A 58 26.96 -3.97 18.14
N LYS A 59 25.72 -4.20 17.70
CA LYS A 59 24.56 -3.47 18.22
C LYS A 59 24.27 -3.82 19.68
N VAL A 60 24.41 -5.09 20.07
CA VAL A 60 24.19 -5.53 21.46
C VAL A 60 25.23 -4.91 22.41
N TYR A 61 26.49 -4.90 22.02
CA TYR A 61 27.62 -4.42 22.85
C TYR A 61 28.04 -2.98 22.52
N ASN A 62 27.21 -2.21 21.83
CA ASN A 62 27.51 -0.81 21.53
C ASN A 62 27.65 -0.03 22.86
N PRO A 63 28.79 0.65 23.10
CA PRO A 63 28.99 1.41 24.34
C PRO A 63 28.01 2.56 24.51
N ALA A 64 27.46 3.09 23.42
CA ALA A 64 26.43 4.12 23.46
C ALA A 64 25.00 3.56 23.61
N ARG A 65 24.85 2.23 23.81
CA ARG A 65 23.54 1.62 24.01
C ARG A 65 22.91 2.11 25.31
N ILE A 66 21.68 2.58 25.23
CA ILE A 66 20.85 2.92 26.38
C ILE A 66 20.52 1.63 27.14
N GLN A 67 20.90 1.54 28.41
CA GLN A 67 20.72 0.34 29.25
C GLN A 67 19.67 0.54 30.35
N THR A 68 19.36 1.79 30.70
CA THR A 68 18.39 2.16 31.71
C THR A 68 17.42 3.20 31.15
N PRO A 69 16.23 3.36 31.73
CA PRO A 69 15.36 4.47 31.38
C PRO A 69 16.07 5.81 31.60
N LEU A 70 15.79 6.77 30.75
CA LEU A 70 16.34 8.13 30.84
C LEU A 70 15.21 9.13 31.04
N ARG A 71 15.38 10.04 32.00
CA ARG A 71 14.48 11.17 32.20
C ARG A 71 15.10 12.43 31.58
N ARG A 72 14.30 13.14 30.80
CA ARG A 72 14.67 14.47 30.32
C ARG A 72 14.52 15.49 31.44
N THR A 73 15.55 16.26 31.75
CA THR A 73 15.52 17.31 32.78
C THR A 73 15.35 18.70 32.21
N ASN A 74 15.83 18.95 30.98
CA ASN A 74 15.64 20.25 30.33
C ASN A 74 14.21 20.35 29.75
N PRO A 75 13.34 21.24 30.25
CA PRO A 75 11.99 21.42 29.73
C PRO A 75 11.96 22.07 28.35
N LYS A 76 13.01 22.80 27.97
CA LYS A 76 13.09 23.46 26.65
C LYS A 76 13.37 22.45 25.56
N LYS A 77 12.45 22.37 24.59
CA LYS A 77 12.54 21.45 23.46
C LYS A 77 12.75 22.26 22.19
N ALA A 78 14.00 22.36 21.75
CA ALA A 78 14.36 23.01 20.50
C ALA A 78 15.55 22.29 19.85
N ARG A 79 15.76 22.54 18.55
CA ARG A 79 16.94 22.04 17.84
C ARG A 79 18.20 22.64 18.43
N GLY A 80 19.16 21.79 18.80
CA GLY A 80 20.42 22.22 19.41
C GLY A 80 20.37 22.41 20.94
N GLU A 81 19.23 22.23 21.58
CA GLU A 81 19.14 22.23 23.05
C GLU A 81 19.52 20.86 23.61
N ASP A 82 20.43 20.86 24.57
CA ASP A 82 20.75 19.64 25.32
C ASP A 82 19.53 19.17 26.11
N PRO A 83 19.02 17.96 25.87
CA PRO A 83 17.91 17.41 26.63
C PRO A 83 18.20 17.20 28.13
N GLY A 84 19.46 17.14 28.56
CA GLY A 84 19.83 16.86 29.94
C GLY A 84 19.34 15.47 30.39
N TRP A 85 19.70 14.40 29.64
CA TRP A 85 19.27 13.06 29.99
C TRP A 85 19.91 12.55 31.27
N GLU A 86 19.11 12.14 32.25
CA GLU A 86 19.52 11.50 33.48
C GLU A 86 19.02 10.07 33.57
N PRO A 87 19.88 9.09 33.89
CA PRO A 87 19.44 7.72 34.18
C PRO A 87 18.51 7.67 35.38
N ILE A 88 17.43 6.92 35.28
CA ILE A 88 16.48 6.63 36.36
C ILE A 88 16.24 5.15 36.49
N SER A 89 15.68 4.70 37.61
CA SER A 89 15.29 3.31 37.77
C SER A 89 14.04 2.97 36.95
N TRP A 90 13.84 1.67 36.67
CA TRP A 90 12.60 1.20 36.05
C TRP A 90 11.36 1.49 36.91
N ASP A 91 11.49 1.36 38.24
CA ASP A 91 10.38 1.64 39.17
C ASP A 91 9.99 3.12 39.11
N GLU A 92 10.95 4.02 39.06
CA GLU A 92 10.70 5.44 38.91
C GLU A 92 10.05 5.74 37.53
N ALA A 93 10.59 5.18 36.45
CA ALA A 93 10.05 5.40 35.11
C ALA A 93 8.61 4.91 34.98
N LEU A 94 8.31 3.70 35.47
CA LEU A 94 6.98 3.14 35.47
C LEU A 94 6.03 3.90 36.39
N GLY A 95 6.52 4.37 37.55
CA GLY A 95 5.75 5.22 38.47
C GLY A 95 5.34 6.55 37.84
N LEU A 96 6.27 7.20 37.14
CA LEU A 96 6.00 8.44 36.39
C LEU A 96 4.94 8.23 35.29
N LEU A 97 5.09 7.16 34.50
CA LEU A 97 4.13 6.83 33.45
C LEU A 97 2.75 6.51 34.03
N ALA A 98 2.69 5.65 35.05
CA ALA A 98 1.44 5.27 35.71
C ALA A 98 0.76 6.47 36.34
N GLY A 99 1.52 7.38 36.98
CA GLY A 99 0.98 8.62 37.52
C GLY A 99 0.32 9.51 36.46
N LYS A 100 0.96 9.67 35.29
CA LYS A 100 0.39 10.41 34.16
C LYS A 100 -0.88 9.75 33.61
N LEU A 101 -0.85 8.45 33.40
CA LEU A 101 -2.01 7.69 32.90
C LEU A 101 -3.19 7.71 33.90
N ASN A 102 -2.92 7.58 35.20
CA ASN A 102 -3.93 7.70 36.25
C ASN A 102 -4.53 9.11 36.30
N GLY A 103 -3.71 10.15 36.08
CA GLY A 103 -4.19 11.53 35.95
C GLY A 103 -5.19 11.69 34.79
N ILE A 104 -4.88 11.13 33.63
CA ILE A 104 -5.81 11.10 32.48
C ILE A 104 -7.10 10.37 32.85
N ARG A 105 -7.01 9.20 33.49
CA ARG A 105 -8.18 8.41 33.88
C ARG A 105 -9.08 9.16 34.84
N ALA A 106 -8.51 9.92 35.78
CA ALA A 106 -9.25 10.73 36.72
C ALA A 106 -9.92 11.95 36.06
N ALA A 107 -9.26 12.56 35.08
CA ALA A 107 -9.79 13.72 34.34
C ALA A 107 -10.78 13.35 33.22
N GLY A 108 -10.90 12.05 32.88
CA GLY A 108 -11.62 11.57 31.73
C GLY A 108 -10.68 11.18 30.58
N LEU A 109 -11.02 10.10 29.84
CA LEU A 109 -10.17 9.55 28.78
C LEU A 109 -10.14 10.42 27.52
N THR A 110 -11.11 11.31 27.38
CA THR A 110 -11.22 12.26 26.26
C THR A 110 -11.28 13.70 26.79
N ASP A 111 -10.93 14.65 25.95
CA ASP A 111 -11.11 16.07 26.22
C ASP A 111 -12.58 16.50 26.02
N ALA A 112 -12.86 17.80 26.17
CA ALA A 112 -14.21 18.37 26.02
C ALA A 112 -14.75 18.24 24.59
N SER A 113 -13.87 18.09 23.59
CA SER A 113 -14.24 17.88 22.16
C SER A 113 -14.41 16.38 21.82
N GLY A 114 -14.21 15.48 22.79
CA GLY A 114 -14.29 14.04 22.61
C GLY A 114 -13.01 13.40 22.05
N TYR A 115 -11.88 14.12 21.98
CA TYR A 115 -10.61 13.56 21.53
C TYR A 115 -9.86 12.84 22.65
N PRO A 116 -9.17 11.73 22.33
CA PRO A 116 -8.36 11.00 23.28
C PRO A 116 -7.21 11.85 23.86
N ARG A 117 -7.04 11.78 25.16
CA ARG A 117 -5.93 12.40 25.88
C ARG A 117 -4.64 11.59 25.81
N LEU A 118 -4.72 10.32 25.38
CA LEU A 118 -3.59 9.44 25.11
C LEU A 118 -3.39 9.30 23.61
N ALA A 119 -2.21 9.66 23.14
CA ALA A 119 -1.77 9.37 21.77
C ALA A 119 -0.64 8.34 21.76
N VAL A 120 -0.62 7.51 20.72
CA VAL A 120 0.42 6.51 20.51
C VAL A 120 0.86 6.52 19.05
N THR A 121 2.15 6.62 18.81
CA THR A 121 2.73 6.48 17.48
C THR A 121 3.57 5.21 17.40
N PHE A 122 3.25 4.37 16.44
CA PHE A 122 4.00 3.16 16.14
C PHE A 122 4.93 3.38 14.95
N GLY A 123 6.18 2.96 15.10
CA GLY A 123 7.06 2.79 13.97
C GLY A 123 6.61 1.62 13.09
N SER A 124 6.73 1.75 11.78
CA SER A 124 6.45 0.69 10.84
C SER A 124 7.58 -0.34 10.78
N GLY A 125 7.23 -1.60 10.52
CA GLY A 125 8.16 -2.67 10.16
C GLY A 125 8.74 -3.47 11.32
N GLY A 126 9.06 -4.73 11.04
CA GLY A 126 9.87 -5.63 11.86
C GLY A 126 9.47 -5.76 13.34
N ILE A 127 8.19 -5.73 13.66
CA ILE A 127 7.75 -5.84 15.04
C ILE A 127 7.56 -7.31 15.37
N ALA A 128 8.29 -7.81 16.38
CA ALA A 128 8.04 -9.13 16.90
C ALA A 128 6.58 -9.22 17.40
N PRO A 129 5.78 -10.17 16.93
CA PRO A 129 4.36 -10.27 17.27
C PRO A 129 4.06 -10.28 18.77
N ALA A 130 4.97 -10.85 19.57
CA ALA A 130 4.82 -10.91 21.01
C ALA A 130 4.78 -9.53 21.69
N TYR A 131 5.66 -8.61 21.28
CA TYR A 131 5.68 -7.24 21.83
C TYR A 131 4.48 -6.43 21.36
N LEU A 132 4.11 -6.58 20.10
CA LEU A 132 2.94 -5.91 19.55
C LEU A 132 1.67 -6.39 20.25
N GLY A 133 1.55 -7.69 20.51
CA GLY A 133 0.40 -8.29 21.20
C GLY A 133 0.20 -7.72 22.61
N THR A 134 1.26 -7.63 23.39
CA THR A 134 1.20 -7.06 24.75
C THR A 134 0.81 -5.58 24.73
N PHE A 135 1.41 -4.80 23.83
CA PHE A 135 1.11 -3.38 23.72
C PHE A 135 -0.30 -3.13 23.17
N ALA A 136 -0.73 -3.91 22.18
CA ALA A 136 -2.09 -3.85 21.66
C ALA A 136 -3.13 -4.22 22.72
N ALA A 137 -2.83 -5.20 23.59
CA ALA A 137 -3.70 -5.55 24.73
C ALA A 137 -3.83 -4.40 25.72
N LEU A 138 -2.73 -3.71 26.04
CA LEU A 138 -2.75 -2.51 26.89
C LEU A 138 -3.66 -1.42 26.28
N LEU A 139 -3.51 -1.14 24.99
CA LEU A 139 -4.32 -0.11 24.32
C LEU A 139 -5.80 -0.50 24.25
N ALA A 140 -6.09 -1.77 24.01
CA ALA A 140 -7.46 -2.27 24.01
C ALA A 140 -8.12 -2.17 25.40
N ALA A 141 -7.35 -2.43 26.47
CA ALA A 141 -7.83 -2.28 27.84
C ALA A 141 -7.95 -0.81 28.28
N TRP A 142 -7.18 0.08 27.67
CA TRP A 142 -7.22 1.50 28.01
C TRP A 142 -8.53 2.17 27.58
N GLY A 143 -8.95 1.96 26.34
CA GLY A 143 -10.11 2.60 25.71
C GLY A 143 -9.73 3.55 24.57
N PRO A 144 -10.24 4.79 24.53
CA PRO A 144 -9.94 5.73 23.45
C PRO A 144 -8.46 6.11 23.39
N VAL A 145 -7.83 5.92 22.23
CA VAL A 145 -6.43 6.25 21.96
C VAL A 145 -6.30 6.84 20.57
N ASP A 146 -5.63 7.97 20.46
CA ASP A 146 -5.20 8.48 19.15
C ASP A 146 -4.01 7.67 18.65
N GLN A 147 -4.22 6.85 17.65
CA GLN A 147 -3.21 5.93 17.14
C GLN A 147 -2.65 6.38 15.79
N GLY A 148 -1.34 6.64 15.75
CA GLY A 148 -0.60 6.85 14.52
C GLY A 148 0.21 5.63 14.11
N ILE A 149 0.07 5.15 12.87
CA ILE A 149 0.95 4.14 12.28
C ILE A 149 1.92 4.80 11.32
N GLY A 150 3.19 4.43 11.44
CA GLY A 150 4.27 4.97 10.64
C GLY A 150 4.81 6.29 11.16
N SER A 151 5.88 6.77 10.56
CA SER A 151 6.53 8.02 10.89
C SER A 151 6.18 9.11 9.88
N GLY A 152 6.11 10.34 10.35
CA GLY A 152 6.06 11.52 9.50
C GLY A 152 4.65 12.04 9.20
N GLN A 153 4.67 13.21 8.57
CA GLN A 153 3.51 13.95 8.10
C GLN A 153 3.14 13.52 6.67
N GLY A 154 1.88 13.71 6.31
CA GLY A 154 1.41 13.47 4.95
C GLY A 154 1.04 12.01 4.66
N VAL A 155 1.06 11.65 3.38
CA VAL A 155 0.71 10.31 2.90
C VAL A 155 1.77 9.31 3.36
N LYS A 156 1.36 8.35 4.16
CA LYS A 156 2.21 7.26 4.65
C LYS A 156 1.95 6.00 3.83
N CYS A 157 2.84 5.02 3.92
CA CYS A 157 2.65 3.74 3.21
C CYS A 157 1.30 3.08 3.51
N TYR A 158 0.75 3.28 4.71
CA TYR A 158 -0.56 2.77 5.08
C TYR A 158 -1.70 3.45 4.31
N HIS A 159 -1.55 4.72 3.99
CA HIS A 159 -2.55 5.52 3.27
C HIS A 159 -2.41 5.43 1.73
N SER A 160 -1.40 4.77 1.22
CA SER A 160 -1.15 4.62 -0.21
C SER A 160 -1.00 3.13 -0.57
N GLU A 161 0.20 2.57 -0.46
CA GLU A 161 0.47 1.21 -0.90
C GLU A 161 -0.41 0.15 -0.22
N HIS A 162 -0.53 0.22 1.12
CA HIS A 162 -1.33 -0.76 1.86
C HIS A 162 -2.83 -0.57 1.62
N LEU A 163 -3.26 0.68 1.47
CA LEU A 163 -4.63 1.00 1.14
C LEU A 163 -5.03 0.42 -0.22
N TYR A 164 -4.22 0.66 -1.26
CA TYR A 164 -4.47 0.09 -2.57
C TYR A 164 -4.31 -1.42 -2.60
N GLY A 165 -3.42 -1.98 -1.80
CA GLY A 165 -3.32 -3.42 -1.57
C GLY A 165 -4.62 -4.00 -0.99
N GLU A 166 -5.17 -3.38 0.03
CA GLU A 166 -6.43 -3.78 0.65
C GLU A 166 -7.62 -3.65 -0.31
N PHE A 167 -7.73 -2.53 -1.02
CA PHE A 167 -8.86 -2.28 -1.92
C PHE A 167 -8.84 -3.12 -3.18
N TRP A 168 -7.68 -3.22 -3.85
CA TRP A 168 -7.59 -3.80 -5.18
C TRP A 168 -7.10 -5.25 -5.18
N HIS A 169 -6.42 -5.68 -4.12
CA HIS A 169 -5.82 -6.99 -4.01
C HIS A 169 -6.31 -7.80 -2.81
N ARG A 170 -7.13 -7.23 -1.95
CA ARG A 170 -7.53 -7.81 -0.66
C ARG A 170 -6.33 -8.29 0.17
N ALA A 171 -5.26 -7.53 0.11
CA ALA A 171 -4.01 -7.86 0.76
C ALA A 171 -3.33 -6.61 1.32
N PHE A 172 -2.62 -6.75 2.42
CA PHE A 172 -1.95 -5.64 3.07
C PHE A 172 -0.82 -5.02 2.22
N THR A 173 -0.15 -5.82 1.42
CA THR A 173 0.90 -5.37 0.50
C THR A 173 0.76 -6.06 -0.85
N VAL A 174 1.41 -5.49 -1.84
CA VAL A 174 1.49 -6.06 -3.19
C VAL A 174 2.95 -6.27 -3.58
N ALA A 175 3.20 -7.24 -4.43
CA ALA A 175 4.52 -7.53 -4.97
C ALA A 175 4.42 -8.01 -6.42
N ALA A 176 5.45 -7.74 -7.20
CA ALA A 176 5.62 -8.37 -8.50
C ALA A 176 5.86 -9.88 -8.34
N ASP A 177 5.26 -10.70 -9.19
CA ASP A 177 5.58 -12.12 -9.31
C ASP A 177 6.88 -12.32 -10.11
N VAL A 178 7.98 -11.79 -9.56
CA VAL A 178 9.29 -11.76 -10.19
C VAL A 178 9.73 -13.12 -10.76
N PRO A 179 9.44 -14.27 -10.12
CA PRO A 179 9.78 -15.57 -10.69
C PRO A 179 9.15 -15.87 -12.07
N ARG A 180 8.05 -15.22 -12.41
CA ARG A 180 7.30 -15.43 -13.67
C ARG A 180 7.14 -14.15 -14.50
N CYS A 181 7.78 -13.07 -14.07
CA CYS A 181 7.76 -11.77 -14.74
C CYS A 181 8.89 -11.68 -15.76
N ASP A 182 8.65 -11.06 -16.91
CA ASP A 182 9.64 -10.83 -17.96
C ASP A 182 10.03 -9.35 -18.07
N TYR A 183 9.17 -8.45 -17.62
CA TYR A 183 9.43 -7.01 -17.64
C TYR A 183 8.98 -6.35 -16.33
N VAL A 184 9.89 -5.65 -15.66
CA VAL A 184 9.61 -4.86 -14.46
C VAL A 184 9.90 -3.39 -14.72
N LEU A 185 8.89 -2.56 -14.59
CA LEU A 185 9.02 -1.12 -14.53
C LEU A 185 9.03 -0.68 -13.05
N SER A 186 10.13 -0.10 -12.60
CA SER A 186 10.37 0.16 -11.19
C SER A 186 10.67 1.63 -10.91
N PHE A 187 9.98 2.22 -9.94
CA PHE A 187 10.13 3.61 -9.54
C PHE A 187 10.63 3.71 -8.11
N GLY A 188 11.84 4.24 -7.92
CA GLY A 188 12.40 4.53 -6.60
C GLY A 188 12.50 3.34 -5.65
N TYR A 189 12.57 2.12 -6.17
CA TYR A 189 12.61 0.88 -5.39
C TYR A 189 14.03 0.29 -5.36
N ASN A 190 14.72 0.45 -4.25
CA ASN A 190 16.05 -0.15 -4.04
C ASN A 190 15.93 -1.49 -3.29
N GLY A 191 15.25 -2.46 -3.92
CA GLY A 191 14.95 -3.77 -3.32
C GLY A 191 16.17 -4.62 -3.04
N ASP A 192 17.22 -4.52 -3.85
CA ASP A 192 18.45 -5.30 -3.68
C ASP A 192 19.26 -4.85 -2.45
N ALA A 193 19.03 -3.62 -1.96
CA ALA A 193 19.61 -3.15 -0.71
C ALA A 193 18.67 -3.34 0.49
N SER A 194 17.34 -3.33 0.29
CA SER A 194 16.36 -3.24 1.37
C SER A 194 15.30 -4.33 1.41
N GLY A 195 15.13 -5.11 0.35
CA GLY A 195 14.08 -6.12 0.20
C GLY A 195 14.33 -7.45 0.94
N GLY A 196 15.42 -7.54 1.69
CA GLY A 196 15.80 -8.77 2.40
C GLY A 196 16.38 -9.84 1.48
N VAL A 197 16.89 -10.90 2.08
CA VAL A 197 17.62 -11.97 1.37
C VAL A 197 16.75 -12.67 0.34
N THR A 198 15.54 -13.03 0.68
CA THR A 198 14.60 -13.71 -0.24
C THR A 198 14.29 -12.86 -1.47
N GLY A 199 14.09 -11.56 -1.30
CA GLY A 199 13.86 -10.63 -2.42
C GLY A 199 15.06 -10.57 -3.36
N VAL A 200 16.25 -10.39 -2.81
CA VAL A 200 17.50 -10.33 -3.59
C VAL A 200 17.73 -11.62 -4.39
N PHE A 201 17.46 -12.78 -3.79
CA PHE A 201 17.53 -14.05 -4.51
C PHE A 201 16.61 -14.11 -5.72
N ARG A 202 15.34 -13.80 -5.52
CA ARG A 202 14.36 -13.80 -6.61
C ARG A 202 14.73 -12.85 -7.72
N HIS A 203 15.26 -11.67 -7.38
CA HIS A 203 15.75 -10.72 -8.36
C HIS A 203 16.97 -11.26 -9.14
N ALA A 204 17.93 -11.87 -8.44
CA ALA A 204 19.12 -12.44 -9.09
C ALA A 204 18.75 -13.61 -10.03
N GLU A 205 17.91 -14.51 -9.60
CA GLU A 205 17.41 -15.64 -10.41
C GLU A 205 16.61 -15.15 -11.62
N ALA A 206 15.77 -14.14 -11.46
CA ALA A 206 14.98 -13.58 -12.54
C ALA A 206 15.85 -12.87 -13.57
N ARG A 207 16.86 -12.10 -13.15
CA ARG A 207 17.84 -11.49 -14.05
C ARG A 207 18.65 -12.55 -14.81
N ALA A 208 19.06 -13.63 -14.13
CA ALA A 208 19.75 -14.75 -14.79
C ALA A 208 18.88 -15.45 -15.84
N ARG A 209 17.54 -15.41 -15.68
CA ARG A 209 16.58 -15.91 -16.66
C ARG A 209 16.32 -14.92 -17.81
N GLY A 210 16.75 -13.67 -17.70
CA GLY A 210 16.58 -12.64 -18.72
C GLY A 210 15.48 -11.62 -18.41
N LEU A 211 15.03 -11.50 -17.15
CA LEU A 211 14.10 -10.44 -16.74
C LEU A 211 14.62 -9.07 -17.18
N HIS A 212 13.83 -8.34 -17.95
CA HIS A 212 14.10 -6.96 -18.31
C HIS A 212 13.61 -6.02 -17.20
N TRP A 213 14.56 -5.29 -16.58
CA TRP A 213 14.27 -4.39 -15.48
C TRP A 213 14.64 -2.96 -15.86
N VAL A 214 13.63 -2.08 -15.93
CA VAL A 214 13.80 -0.63 -16.11
C VAL A 214 13.60 0.05 -14.76
N GLN A 215 14.64 0.74 -14.27
CA GLN A 215 14.65 1.42 -12.98
C GLN A 215 14.63 2.93 -13.16
N LEU A 216 13.55 3.58 -12.74
CA LEU A 216 13.43 5.03 -12.70
C LEU A 216 13.70 5.53 -11.27
N GLU A 217 14.78 6.27 -11.08
CA GLU A 217 15.11 6.89 -9.79
C GLU A 217 16.14 8.01 -9.96
N PRO A 218 16.22 8.97 -9.00
CA PRO A 218 17.10 10.13 -9.12
C PRO A 218 18.60 9.83 -9.11
N HIS A 219 19.01 8.72 -8.52
CA HIS A 219 20.41 8.28 -8.43
C HIS A 219 20.51 6.78 -8.68
N MET A 220 21.62 6.34 -9.23
CA MET A 220 21.86 4.94 -9.50
C MET A 220 22.07 4.16 -8.20
N SER A 221 21.03 3.46 -7.75
CA SER A 221 21.08 2.57 -6.60
C SER A 221 21.68 1.22 -6.95
N ILE A 222 21.81 0.33 -5.94
CA ILE A 222 22.23 -1.07 -6.17
C ILE A 222 21.26 -1.78 -7.12
N THR A 223 19.95 -1.53 -6.99
CA THR A 223 18.96 -2.11 -7.90
C THR A 223 19.09 -1.57 -9.31
N ALA A 224 19.31 -0.25 -9.45
CA ALA A 224 19.56 0.36 -10.76
C ALA A 224 20.86 -0.13 -11.42
N ALA A 225 21.90 -0.30 -10.64
CA ALA A 225 23.18 -0.83 -11.15
C ALA A 225 23.07 -2.29 -11.66
N GLY A 226 22.08 -3.03 -11.16
CA GLY A 226 21.77 -4.39 -11.62
C GLY A 226 20.61 -4.46 -12.62
N ALA A 227 20.00 -3.35 -12.99
CA ALA A 227 18.94 -3.27 -13.98
C ALA A 227 19.52 -3.26 -15.42
N GLN A 228 18.69 -3.61 -16.40
CA GLN A 228 19.07 -3.44 -17.81
C GLN A 228 19.12 -1.98 -18.20
N GLU A 229 18.27 -1.16 -17.58
CA GLU A 229 18.25 0.26 -17.82
C GLU A 229 18.00 1.06 -16.55
N TRP A 230 18.76 2.12 -16.34
CA TRP A 230 18.49 3.15 -15.37
C TRP A 230 18.09 4.45 -16.09
N VAL A 231 16.90 4.95 -15.74
CA VAL A 231 16.36 6.20 -16.24
C VAL A 231 16.37 7.21 -15.09
N PRO A 232 17.22 8.23 -15.13
CA PRO A 232 17.19 9.29 -14.12
C PRO A 232 15.87 10.05 -14.20
N VAL A 233 15.23 10.26 -13.06
CA VAL A 233 13.96 10.99 -12.95
C VAL A 233 14.08 12.04 -11.86
N LYS A 234 13.51 13.21 -12.07
CA LYS A 234 13.48 14.27 -11.06
C LYS A 234 12.71 13.80 -9.82
N PRO A 235 13.22 14.04 -8.60
CA PRO A 235 12.56 13.59 -7.37
C PRO A 235 11.10 14.02 -7.26
N LYS A 236 10.20 13.09 -6.89
CA LYS A 236 8.77 13.33 -6.69
C LYS A 236 7.96 13.71 -7.94
N THR A 237 8.47 13.37 -9.11
CA THR A 237 7.72 13.56 -10.37
C THR A 237 7.28 12.25 -11.02
N ASP A 238 7.40 11.16 -10.31
CA ASP A 238 7.07 9.81 -10.76
C ASP A 238 5.64 9.70 -11.31
N ALA A 239 4.68 10.40 -10.68
CA ALA A 239 3.30 10.45 -11.12
C ALA A 239 3.16 10.98 -12.56
N ALA A 240 3.95 11.99 -12.95
CA ALA A 240 3.89 12.54 -14.30
C ALA A 240 4.28 11.49 -15.35
N VAL A 241 5.33 10.71 -15.08
CA VAL A 241 5.74 9.61 -15.98
C VAL A 241 4.68 8.52 -16.04
N LEU A 242 4.13 8.10 -14.87
CA LEU A 242 3.08 7.08 -14.82
C LEU A 242 1.82 7.49 -15.58
N PHE A 243 1.39 8.73 -15.47
CA PHE A 243 0.24 9.26 -16.22
C PHE A 243 0.53 9.36 -17.72
N ALA A 244 1.75 9.74 -18.10
CA ALA A 244 2.15 9.79 -19.51
C ALA A 244 2.24 8.39 -20.14
N LEU A 245 2.64 7.36 -19.39
CA LEU A 245 2.56 5.98 -19.83
C LEU A 245 1.10 5.56 -20.12
N MET A 246 0.15 5.91 -19.23
CA MET A 246 -1.27 5.66 -19.50
C MET A 246 -1.77 6.44 -20.72
N HIS A 247 -1.35 7.70 -20.89
CA HIS A 247 -1.66 8.49 -22.08
C HIS A 247 -1.17 7.78 -23.35
N SER A 248 0.10 7.38 -23.39
CA SER A 248 0.66 6.70 -24.56
C SER A 248 -0.10 5.41 -24.87
N ILE A 249 -0.39 4.57 -23.87
CA ILE A 249 -1.15 3.33 -24.06
C ILE A 249 -2.57 3.58 -24.59
N LEU A 250 -3.28 4.57 -24.06
CA LEU A 250 -4.69 4.79 -24.35
C LEU A 250 -4.98 5.70 -25.54
N LEU A 251 -4.03 6.54 -25.93
CA LEU A 251 -4.26 7.61 -26.92
C LEU A 251 -3.28 7.58 -28.11
N GLU A 252 -2.08 7.00 -27.94
CA GLU A 252 -1.10 6.84 -29.02
C GLU A 252 -1.09 5.42 -29.59
N HIS A 253 -1.76 4.45 -28.91
CA HIS A 253 -2.00 3.09 -29.41
C HIS A 253 -3.51 2.85 -29.53
N ASP A 254 -3.89 1.83 -30.31
CA ASP A 254 -5.28 1.33 -30.28
C ASP A 254 -5.46 0.45 -29.04
N TRP A 255 -6.01 1.02 -27.98
CA TRP A 255 -6.21 0.33 -26.71
C TRP A 255 -7.07 -0.94 -26.84
N ARG A 256 -7.92 -1.04 -27.88
CA ARG A 256 -8.74 -2.24 -28.11
C ARG A 256 -7.92 -3.44 -28.53
N VAL A 257 -6.72 -3.17 -29.06
CA VAL A 257 -5.76 -4.20 -29.50
C VAL A 257 -4.75 -4.52 -28.41
N VAL A 258 -4.25 -3.50 -27.73
CA VAL A 258 -3.11 -3.65 -26.80
C VAL A 258 -3.52 -3.87 -25.35
N CYS A 259 -4.75 -3.52 -24.95
CA CYS A 259 -5.26 -3.74 -23.60
C CYS A 259 -6.03 -5.06 -23.47
N ASP A 260 -6.15 -5.56 -22.25
CA ASP A 260 -7.00 -6.71 -21.93
C ASP A 260 -8.46 -6.26 -21.75
N VAL A 261 -9.14 -6.08 -22.89
CA VAL A 261 -10.52 -5.57 -22.92
C VAL A 261 -11.46 -6.47 -22.11
N ALA A 262 -11.30 -7.78 -22.22
CA ALA A 262 -12.15 -8.74 -21.51
C ALA A 262 -11.98 -8.62 -19.98
N PHE A 263 -10.77 -8.37 -19.50
CA PHE A 263 -10.52 -8.08 -18.09
C PHE A 263 -11.15 -6.75 -17.68
N LEU A 264 -10.95 -5.69 -18.47
CA LEU A 264 -11.49 -4.36 -18.19
C LEU A 264 -13.03 -4.37 -18.10
N GLU A 265 -13.70 -5.07 -19.00
CA GLU A 265 -15.17 -5.17 -19.01
C GLU A 265 -15.73 -5.97 -17.83
N ARG A 266 -15.06 -7.06 -17.44
CA ARG A 266 -15.63 -8.02 -16.48
C ARG A 266 -15.14 -7.84 -15.05
N MET A 267 -13.88 -7.38 -14.88
CA MET A 267 -13.23 -7.35 -13.58
C MET A 267 -13.05 -5.94 -13.04
N THR A 268 -13.45 -4.92 -13.80
CA THR A 268 -13.30 -3.52 -13.39
C THR A 268 -14.61 -2.75 -13.56
N SER A 269 -14.64 -1.54 -13.03
CA SER A 269 -15.75 -0.61 -13.23
C SER A 269 -15.68 0.15 -14.56
N SER A 270 -14.80 -0.24 -15.47
CA SER A 270 -14.62 0.44 -16.76
C SER A 270 -15.92 0.71 -17.53
N PRO A 271 -16.87 -0.24 -17.66
CA PRO A 271 -18.12 0.00 -18.37
C PRO A 271 -19.19 0.74 -17.55
N TYR A 272 -18.97 0.96 -16.23
CA TYR A 272 -19.99 1.55 -15.39
C TYR A 272 -20.24 3.00 -15.81
N LEU A 273 -21.50 3.37 -15.94
CA LEU A 273 -21.91 4.72 -16.30
C LEU A 273 -21.65 5.68 -15.12
N VAL A 274 -21.04 6.81 -15.44
CA VAL A 274 -20.78 7.90 -14.50
C VAL A 274 -21.69 9.08 -14.88
N GLY A 275 -22.45 9.54 -13.92
CA GLY A 275 -23.36 10.67 -14.11
C GLY A 275 -22.70 12.05 -13.98
N PRO A 276 -23.48 13.12 -14.09
CA PRO A 276 -22.98 14.50 -14.04
C PRO A 276 -22.40 14.89 -12.67
N GLY A 277 -22.85 14.25 -11.59
CA GLY A 277 -22.29 14.43 -10.24
C GLY A 277 -20.95 13.74 -10.00
N GLY A 278 -20.45 12.99 -11.00
CA GLY A 278 -19.19 12.25 -10.89
C GLY A 278 -19.29 10.91 -10.18
N TYR A 279 -20.50 10.46 -9.85
CA TYR A 279 -20.77 9.18 -9.22
C TYR A 279 -21.31 8.16 -10.22
N TYR A 280 -21.21 6.87 -9.86
CA TYR A 280 -21.79 5.82 -10.68
C TYR A 280 -23.31 5.95 -10.74
N LEU A 281 -23.84 5.90 -11.97
CA LEU A 281 -25.27 5.82 -12.19
C LEU A 281 -25.74 4.40 -11.82
N ARG A 282 -26.79 4.33 -10.98
CA ARG A 282 -27.30 3.09 -10.44
C ARG A 282 -28.74 2.87 -10.85
N ASP A 283 -29.10 1.63 -10.99
CA ASP A 283 -30.50 1.23 -11.12
C ASP A 283 -31.30 1.63 -9.86
N PRO A 284 -32.43 2.31 -10.00
CA PRO A 284 -33.21 2.79 -8.86
C PRO A 284 -33.73 1.69 -7.93
N GLU A 285 -34.02 0.51 -8.47
CA GLU A 285 -34.63 -0.60 -7.74
C GLU A 285 -33.58 -1.46 -7.04
N SER A 286 -32.59 -1.95 -7.79
CA SER A 286 -31.57 -2.86 -7.27
C SER A 286 -30.39 -2.15 -6.60
N GLY A 287 -30.17 -0.86 -6.91
CA GLY A 287 -28.99 -0.10 -6.47
C GLY A 287 -27.69 -0.50 -7.19
N LYS A 288 -27.74 -1.42 -8.12
CA LYS A 288 -26.57 -1.88 -8.88
C LYS A 288 -26.10 -0.84 -9.89
N PRO A 289 -24.77 -0.73 -10.16
CA PRO A 289 -24.29 0.16 -11.22
C PRO A 289 -24.88 -0.22 -12.56
N LEU A 290 -25.14 0.79 -13.38
CA LEU A 290 -25.62 0.65 -14.74
C LEU A 290 -24.47 0.67 -15.73
N VAL A 291 -24.59 -0.15 -16.78
CA VAL A 291 -23.75 -0.14 -17.99
C VAL A 291 -24.64 0.14 -19.20
N TRP A 292 -24.08 0.76 -20.23
CA TRP A 292 -24.80 0.89 -21.50
C TRP A 292 -24.50 -0.30 -22.38
N ASP A 293 -25.49 -1.10 -22.72
CA ASP A 293 -25.31 -2.18 -23.68
C ASP A 293 -25.53 -1.68 -25.11
N LEU A 294 -24.53 -1.89 -25.97
CA LEU A 294 -24.52 -1.40 -27.34
C LEU A 294 -25.51 -2.15 -28.25
N ASP A 295 -25.81 -3.40 -27.95
CA ASP A 295 -26.72 -4.21 -28.73
C ASP A 295 -28.18 -3.95 -28.32
N LEU A 296 -28.45 -3.76 -27.05
CA LEU A 296 -29.76 -3.40 -26.53
C LEU A 296 -30.08 -1.90 -26.71
N GLY A 297 -29.09 -1.04 -26.90
CA GLY A 297 -29.25 0.41 -27.06
C GLY A 297 -29.81 1.12 -25.82
N ARG A 298 -29.61 0.57 -24.62
CA ARG A 298 -30.13 1.11 -23.36
C ARG A 298 -29.26 0.75 -22.15
N PRO A 299 -29.39 1.47 -21.01
CA PRO A 299 -28.73 1.10 -19.78
C PRO A 299 -29.36 -0.17 -19.18
N VAL A 300 -28.51 -1.00 -18.58
CA VAL A 300 -28.89 -2.21 -17.84
C VAL A 300 -27.98 -2.37 -16.61
N PRO A 301 -28.41 -3.07 -15.55
CA PRO A 301 -27.52 -3.45 -14.48
C PRO A 301 -26.28 -4.19 -14.99
N PHE A 302 -25.14 -3.99 -14.34
CA PHE A 302 -23.84 -4.53 -14.77
C PHE A 302 -23.81 -6.07 -14.93
N ASP A 303 -24.67 -6.78 -14.20
CA ASP A 303 -24.81 -8.23 -14.20
C ASP A 303 -26.09 -8.73 -14.90
N ASP A 304 -26.73 -7.90 -15.70
CA ASP A 304 -27.89 -8.32 -16.50
C ASP A 304 -27.42 -9.39 -17.53
N PRO A 305 -27.98 -10.60 -17.50
CA PRO A 305 -27.55 -11.68 -18.40
C PRO A 305 -27.78 -11.36 -19.88
N ARG A 306 -28.56 -10.35 -20.20
CA ARG A 306 -28.81 -9.89 -21.58
C ARG A 306 -27.72 -8.89 -22.04
N CYS A 307 -26.89 -8.38 -21.13
CA CYS A 307 -25.78 -7.51 -21.48
C CYS A 307 -24.68 -8.33 -22.16
N THR A 308 -24.49 -8.11 -23.45
CA THR A 308 -23.51 -8.85 -24.26
C THR A 308 -22.34 -7.99 -24.69
N ARG A 309 -22.55 -6.66 -24.79
CA ARG A 309 -21.54 -5.72 -25.28
C ARG A 309 -21.61 -4.40 -24.51
N PRO A 310 -21.06 -4.35 -23.28
CA PRO A 310 -21.04 -3.13 -22.50
C PRO A 310 -20.13 -2.06 -23.15
N ALA A 311 -20.61 -0.83 -23.21
CA ALA A 311 -19.87 0.27 -23.79
C ALA A 311 -18.71 0.69 -22.89
N MET A 312 -17.53 0.85 -23.48
CA MET A 312 -16.33 1.36 -22.82
C MET A 312 -16.10 2.85 -23.12
N GLU A 313 -16.60 3.34 -24.22
CA GLU A 313 -16.46 4.72 -24.68
C GLU A 313 -17.81 5.31 -25.08
N GLY A 314 -17.80 6.62 -25.32
CA GLY A 314 -18.99 7.35 -25.79
C GLY A 314 -19.70 8.11 -24.68
N GLY A 315 -20.88 8.64 -25.05
CA GLY A 315 -21.75 9.36 -24.12
C GLY A 315 -23.21 9.09 -24.48
N TYR A 316 -24.01 8.75 -23.48
CA TYR A 316 -25.35 8.22 -23.62
C TYR A 316 -26.34 9.05 -22.79
N ILE A 317 -27.58 9.09 -23.18
CA ILE A 317 -28.66 9.65 -22.35
C ILE A 317 -29.25 8.49 -21.54
N ALA A 318 -29.12 8.55 -20.24
CA ALA A 318 -29.62 7.51 -19.35
C ALA A 318 -30.23 8.08 -18.07
N ALA A 319 -31.22 7.36 -17.55
CA ALA A 319 -31.85 7.67 -16.27
C ALA A 319 -31.41 6.66 -15.20
N GLY A 320 -31.30 7.13 -13.97
CA GLY A 320 -30.92 6.30 -12.81
C GLY A 320 -30.78 7.15 -11.57
N VAL A 321 -30.01 6.64 -10.60
CA VAL A 321 -29.74 7.32 -9.34
C VAL A 321 -28.24 7.40 -9.10
N GLU A 322 -27.73 8.56 -8.77
CA GLU A 322 -26.41 8.74 -8.16
C GLU A 322 -26.51 8.70 -6.64
N ILE A 323 -25.55 8.08 -5.99
CA ILE A 323 -25.40 8.14 -4.53
C ILE A 323 -24.13 8.94 -4.24
N GLY A 324 -24.33 10.14 -3.71
CA GLY A 324 -23.23 11.02 -3.35
C GLY A 324 -22.45 10.52 -2.12
N ALA A 325 -21.33 11.17 -1.84
CA ALA A 325 -20.52 10.88 -0.66
C ALA A 325 -21.25 11.16 0.66
N ASP A 326 -22.21 12.07 0.64
CA ASP A 326 -23.13 12.36 1.74
C ASP A 326 -24.19 11.26 1.95
N GLY A 327 -24.18 10.23 1.11
CA GLY A 327 -25.18 9.16 1.08
C GLY A 327 -26.53 9.59 0.47
N ALA A 328 -26.65 10.83 0.00
CA ALA A 328 -27.88 11.30 -0.63
C ALA A 328 -28.08 10.64 -2.00
N ARG A 329 -29.31 10.18 -2.23
CA ARG A 329 -29.73 9.63 -3.53
C ARG A 329 -30.30 10.78 -4.38
N ARG A 330 -29.74 10.94 -5.57
CA ARG A 330 -30.15 11.97 -6.52
C ARG A 330 -30.58 11.31 -7.81
N SER A 331 -31.82 11.54 -8.23
CA SER A 331 -32.30 11.07 -9.54
C SER A 331 -31.60 11.85 -10.64
N VAL A 332 -31.12 11.12 -11.64
CA VAL A 332 -30.42 11.64 -12.81
C VAL A 332 -31.15 11.18 -14.06
N SER A 333 -31.33 12.08 -15.01
CA SER A 333 -31.72 11.76 -16.39
C SER A 333 -30.95 12.71 -17.29
N ASP A 334 -29.75 12.32 -17.68
CA ASP A 334 -28.78 13.21 -18.32
C ASP A 334 -27.79 12.41 -19.19
N ARG A 335 -26.84 13.15 -19.77
CA ARG A 335 -25.71 12.58 -20.49
C ARG A 335 -24.72 11.98 -19.52
N VAL A 336 -24.48 10.70 -19.66
CA VAL A 336 -23.56 9.90 -18.84
C VAL A 336 -22.49 9.26 -19.72
N LYS A 337 -21.38 8.88 -19.11
CA LYS A 337 -20.25 8.25 -19.84
C LYS A 337 -19.76 7.01 -19.09
N PRO A 338 -19.26 5.98 -19.78
CA PRO A 338 -18.53 4.89 -19.12
C PRO A 338 -17.32 5.43 -18.33
N ALA A 339 -16.99 4.80 -17.23
CA ALA A 339 -15.83 5.17 -16.42
C ALA A 339 -14.52 5.11 -17.22
N PHE A 340 -14.40 4.17 -18.16
CA PHE A 340 -13.23 4.09 -19.04
C PHE A 340 -13.11 5.31 -19.98
N GLN A 341 -14.23 5.80 -20.53
CA GLN A 341 -14.25 7.06 -21.28
C GLN A 341 -13.74 8.23 -20.41
N ARG A 342 -14.14 8.27 -19.14
CA ARG A 342 -13.66 9.28 -18.19
C ARG A 342 -12.16 9.15 -17.92
N LEU A 343 -11.64 7.92 -17.86
CA LEU A 343 -10.21 7.67 -17.72
C LEU A 343 -9.44 8.21 -18.94
N ILE A 344 -9.89 7.91 -20.16
CA ILE A 344 -9.28 8.43 -21.40
C ILE A 344 -9.25 9.96 -21.40
N GLU A 345 -10.37 10.60 -21.01
CA GLU A 345 -10.47 12.06 -20.93
C GLU A 345 -9.52 12.63 -19.87
N HIS A 346 -9.41 11.95 -18.74
CA HIS A 346 -8.56 12.36 -17.62
C HIS A 346 -7.06 12.34 -17.96
N VAL A 347 -6.59 11.29 -18.63
CA VAL A 347 -5.17 11.16 -18.99
C VAL A 347 -4.81 11.93 -20.27
N ARG A 348 -5.78 12.42 -21.02
CA ARG A 348 -5.54 13.12 -22.29
C ARG A 348 -4.51 14.27 -22.20
N PRO A 349 -4.52 15.15 -21.19
CA PRO A 349 -3.55 16.24 -21.08
C PRO A 349 -2.15 15.77 -20.64
N SER A 350 -2.01 14.53 -20.16
CA SER A 350 -0.76 14.01 -19.60
C SER A 350 0.12 13.39 -20.67
N THR A 351 0.45 14.17 -21.72
CA THR A 351 1.28 13.67 -22.83
C THR A 351 2.72 13.36 -22.40
N PRO A 352 3.45 12.54 -23.14
CA PRO A 352 4.89 12.33 -22.89
C PRO A 352 5.70 13.62 -22.84
N GLU A 353 5.37 14.62 -23.69
CA GLU A 353 6.02 15.94 -23.70
C GLU A 353 5.72 16.73 -22.41
N TRP A 354 4.45 16.70 -21.94
CA TRP A 354 4.10 17.30 -20.66
C TRP A 354 4.91 16.68 -19.51
N ALA A 355 5.01 15.36 -19.48
CA ALA A 355 5.77 14.65 -18.44
C ALA A 355 7.27 14.91 -18.55
N ALA A 356 7.83 14.99 -19.76
CA ALA A 356 9.23 15.32 -20.00
C ALA A 356 9.60 16.69 -19.40
N GLY A 357 8.73 17.68 -19.55
CA GLY A 357 8.91 19.01 -18.95
C GLY A 357 8.88 19.03 -17.41
N ILE A 358 8.30 18.01 -16.77
CA ILE A 358 8.18 17.90 -15.31
C ILE A 358 9.27 17.01 -14.73
N ALA A 359 9.51 15.85 -15.36
CA ALA A 359 10.28 14.74 -14.79
C ALA A 359 11.72 14.65 -15.30
N ASP A 360 12.09 15.48 -16.25
CA ASP A 360 13.38 15.43 -16.95
C ASP A 360 13.65 14.07 -17.65
N VAL A 361 12.58 13.34 -18.01
CA VAL A 361 12.66 12.10 -18.79
C VAL A 361 12.22 12.40 -20.22
N PRO A 362 13.04 12.10 -21.25
CA PRO A 362 12.68 12.37 -22.64
C PRO A 362 11.35 11.72 -23.04
N ALA A 363 10.51 12.45 -23.79
CA ALA A 363 9.21 11.95 -24.25
C ALA A 363 9.32 10.62 -25.03
N ASP A 364 10.33 10.50 -25.89
CA ASP A 364 10.58 9.27 -26.67
C ASP A 364 10.96 8.09 -25.76
N THR A 365 11.65 8.34 -24.64
CA THR A 365 11.92 7.31 -23.64
C THR A 365 10.64 6.82 -22.99
N ILE A 366 9.69 7.73 -22.67
CA ILE A 366 8.39 7.36 -22.09
C ILE A 366 7.59 6.52 -23.09
N ARG A 367 7.52 6.91 -24.37
CA ARG A 367 6.86 6.14 -25.43
C ARG A 367 7.46 4.75 -25.61
N ARG A 368 8.79 4.67 -25.65
CA ARG A 368 9.48 3.39 -25.75
C ARG A 368 9.17 2.47 -24.58
N ILE A 369 9.21 2.98 -23.34
CA ILE A 369 8.86 2.21 -22.13
C ILE A 369 7.40 1.75 -22.19
N ALA A 370 6.47 2.58 -22.66
CA ALA A 370 5.07 2.18 -22.85
C ALA A 370 4.94 1.04 -23.87
N ALA A 371 5.63 1.12 -25.00
CA ALA A 371 5.63 0.08 -26.02
C ALA A 371 6.25 -1.23 -25.49
N GLU A 372 7.39 -1.17 -24.81
CA GLU A 372 8.02 -2.34 -24.19
C GLU A 372 7.12 -3.00 -23.14
N TYR A 373 6.44 -2.20 -22.30
CA TYR A 373 5.48 -2.70 -21.32
C TYR A 373 4.31 -3.45 -21.99
N LEU A 374 3.79 -2.92 -23.09
CA LEU A 374 2.73 -3.56 -23.89
C LEU A 374 3.22 -4.85 -24.55
N ASP A 375 4.38 -4.83 -25.19
CA ASP A 375 4.96 -5.99 -25.89
C ASP A 375 5.19 -7.16 -24.92
N HIS A 376 5.69 -6.87 -23.71
CA HIS A 376 5.92 -7.88 -22.70
C HIS A 376 4.64 -8.31 -21.96
N SER A 377 3.55 -7.56 -22.05
CA SER A 377 2.31 -7.88 -21.31
C SER A 377 1.66 -9.18 -21.76
N GLN A 378 1.89 -9.60 -23.01
CA GLN A 378 1.40 -10.86 -23.59
C GLN A 378 -0.10 -11.07 -23.37
N VAL A 379 -0.92 -10.05 -23.62
CA VAL A 379 -2.37 -10.12 -23.46
C VAL A 379 -2.93 -11.33 -24.21
N GLY A 380 -3.71 -12.18 -23.54
CA GLY A 380 -4.24 -13.43 -24.09
C GLY A 380 -3.39 -14.67 -23.80
N ALA A 381 -2.13 -14.51 -23.39
CA ALA A 381 -1.30 -15.66 -23.01
C ALA A 381 -1.78 -16.36 -21.74
N THR A 382 -1.45 -17.64 -21.63
CA THR A 382 -1.76 -18.48 -20.47
C THR A 382 -0.52 -19.24 -19.99
N ILE A 383 -0.53 -19.65 -18.73
CA ILE A 383 0.49 -20.50 -18.11
C ILE A 383 -0.17 -21.62 -17.33
N GLU A 384 0.41 -22.81 -17.38
CA GLU A 384 0.00 -23.92 -16.54
C GLU A 384 0.87 -23.99 -15.29
N ILE A 385 0.23 -24.04 -14.11
CA ILE A 385 0.89 -24.21 -12.81
C ILE A 385 0.10 -25.27 -12.05
N ASP A 386 0.79 -26.35 -11.66
CA ASP A 386 0.21 -27.48 -10.91
C ASP A 386 -1.05 -28.07 -11.56
N GLY A 387 -1.07 -28.14 -12.91
CA GLY A 387 -2.19 -28.66 -13.69
C GLY A 387 -3.39 -27.71 -13.84
N ILE A 388 -3.24 -26.44 -13.44
CA ILE A 388 -4.25 -25.40 -13.58
C ILE A 388 -3.76 -24.35 -14.58
N THR A 389 -4.58 -24.03 -15.55
CA THR A 389 -4.30 -22.97 -16.54
C THR A 389 -4.74 -21.61 -16.01
N TYR A 390 -3.82 -20.66 -15.99
CA TYR A 390 -4.07 -19.28 -15.58
C TYR A 390 -3.80 -18.30 -16.72
N PRO A 391 -4.45 -17.13 -16.77
CA PRO A 391 -3.95 -16.01 -17.56
C PRO A 391 -2.50 -15.69 -17.16
N HIS A 392 -1.65 -15.38 -18.11
CA HIS A 392 -0.25 -15.00 -17.87
C HIS A 392 0.01 -13.58 -18.37
N ARG A 393 0.46 -12.69 -17.49
CA ARG A 393 0.77 -11.30 -17.80
C ARG A 393 2.13 -10.96 -17.19
N PRO A 394 3.24 -11.26 -17.89
CA PRO A 394 4.59 -11.21 -17.30
C PRO A 394 5.15 -9.79 -17.19
N VAL A 395 4.33 -8.84 -16.77
CA VAL A 395 4.74 -7.43 -16.57
C VAL A 395 4.30 -6.93 -15.18
N ALA A 396 5.14 -6.14 -14.55
CA ALA A 396 4.82 -5.54 -13.26
C ALA A 396 5.36 -4.11 -13.14
N VAL A 397 4.60 -3.27 -12.43
CA VAL A 397 5.04 -1.94 -12.01
C VAL A 397 5.29 -1.94 -10.51
N VAL A 398 6.52 -1.62 -10.09
CA VAL A 398 6.96 -1.63 -8.69
C VAL A 398 7.25 -0.21 -8.23
N LEU A 399 6.72 0.15 -7.07
CA LEU A 399 6.93 1.46 -6.45
C LEU A 399 7.68 1.33 -5.13
N GLY A 400 8.74 2.12 -4.97
CA GLY A 400 9.45 2.23 -3.70
C GLY A 400 8.73 3.12 -2.68
N LYS A 401 9.12 3.01 -1.41
CA LYS A 401 8.53 3.80 -0.32
C LYS A 401 8.71 5.30 -0.50
N THR A 402 9.77 5.73 -1.13
CA THR A 402 10.00 7.15 -1.45
C THR A 402 9.00 7.71 -2.46
N VAL A 403 8.43 6.85 -3.30
CA VAL A 403 7.40 7.20 -4.28
C VAL A 403 6.01 7.14 -3.63
N THR A 404 5.71 6.06 -2.90
CA THR A 404 4.39 5.84 -2.31
C THR A 404 4.10 6.69 -1.08
N ASN A 405 5.12 7.22 -0.39
CA ASN A 405 4.97 8.06 0.80
C ASN A 405 5.07 9.54 0.44
N GLY A 406 4.25 10.36 1.10
CA GLY A 406 4.22 11.81 0.89
C GLY A 406 3.34 12.21 -0.29
N TRP A 407 3.52 13.45 -0.74
CA TRP A 407 2.74 14.02 -1.84
C TRP A 407 2.89 13.23 -3.13
N GLY A 408 1.78 13.00 -3.83
CA GLY A 408 1.74 12.21 -5.06
C GLY A 408 1.73 10.68 -4.84
N GLY A 409 1.83 10.20 -3.61
CA GLY A 409 1.89 8.76 -3.33
C GLY A 409 0.62 8.00 -3.68
N TYR A 410 -0.55 8.63 -3.53
CA TYR A 410 -1.83 8.05 -3.93
C TYR A 410 -1.94 7.91 -5.43
N GLU A 411 -1.64 8.98 -6.13
CA GLU A 411 -1.68 9.06 -7.59
C GLU A 411 -0.73 8.03 -8.21
N CYS A 412 0.46 7.88 -7.65
CA CYS A 412 1.41 6.85 -8.09
C CYS A 412 0.86 5.44 -7.86
N CYS A 413 0.28 5.16 -6.70
CA CYS A 413 -0.30 3.84 -6.41
C CYS A 413 -1.53 3.56 -7.27
N TRP A 414 -2.36 4.56 -7.51
CA TRP A 414 -3.49 4.47 -8.42
C TRP A 414 -3.02 4.18 -9.85
N ALA A 415 -2.09 4.98 -10.37
CA ALA A 415 -1.56 4.83 -11.72
C ALA A 415 -0.88 3.47 -11.94
N ARG A 416 -0.11 2.98 -10.95
CA ARG A 416 0.42 1.61 -10.98
C ARG A 416 -0.70 0.57 -11.17
N THR A 417 -1.77 0.69 -10.38
CA THR A 417 -2.88 -0.25 -10.45
C THR A 417 -3.62 -0.14 -11.78
N MET A 418 -3.77 1.08 -12.31
CA MET A 418 -4.38 1.29 -13.63
C MET A 418 -3.53 0.69 -14.75
N LEU A 419 -2.21 0.92 -14.77
CA LEU A 419 -1.31 0.30 -15.74
C LEU A 419 -1.42 -1.23 -15.72
N ALA A 420 -1.45 -1.83 -14.54
CA ALA A 420 -1.65 -3.27 -14.41
C ALA A 420 -3.04 -3.72 -14.88
N ALA A 421 -4.09 -2.94 -14.59
CA ALA A 421 -5.46 -3.26 -15.01
C ALA A 421 -5.63 -3.17 -16.54
N LEU A 422 -5.00 -2.19 -17.20
CA LEU A 422 -5.08 -2.04 -18.65
C LEU A 422 -4.65 -3.31 -19.41
N VAL A 423 -3.68 -4.03 -18.90
CA VAL A 423 -3.18 -5.27 -19.51
C VAL A 423 -3.61 -6.55 -18.76
N GLY A 424 -4.49 -6.45 -17.77
CA GLY A 424 -4.96 -7.58 -16.98
C GLY A 424 -3.91 -8.22 -16.06
N ALA A 425 -2.87 -7.47 -15.66
CA ALA A 425 -1.75 -7.97 -14.85
C ALA A 425 -2.00 -7.90 -13.33
N LEU A 426 -3.27 -7.98 -12.91
CA LEU A 426 -3.68 -7.98 -11.51
C LEU A 426 -4.05 -9.39 -11.05
N GLU A 427 -3.44 -9.89 -9.98
CA GLU A 427 -3.73 -11.18 -9.34
C GLU A 427 -3.53 -12.39 -10.26
N VAL A 428 -2.67 -12.25 -11.26
CA VAL A 428 -2.31 -13.33 -12.20
C VAL A 428 -0.80 -13.59 -12.18
N PRO A 429 -0.35 -14.81 -12.53
CA PRO A 429 1.06 -15.13 -12.66
C PRO A 429 1.82 -14.15 -13.56
N GLY A 430 3.00 -13.73 -13.13
CA GLY A 430 3.86 -12.76 -13.82
C GLY A 430 3.50 -11.31 -13.55
N GLY A 431 2.31 -11.03 -13.06
CA GLY A 431 1.81 -9.68 -12.76
C GLY A 431 2.05 -9.22 -11.33
N ILE A 432 1.15 -8.38 -10.84
CA ILE A 432 1.16 -7.85 -9.47
C ILE A 432 0.22 -8.68 -8.60
N LEU A 433 0.77 -9.27 -7.56
CA LEU A 433 0.04 -10.12 -6.62
C LEU A 433 -0.10 -9.45 -5.26
N GLY A 434 -1.28 -9.52 -4.66
CA GLY A 434 -1.47 -9.20 -3.27
C GLY A 434 -0.74 -10.19 -2.38
N THR A 435 0.11 -9.69 -1.51
CA THR A 435 0.78 -10.51 -0.50
C THR A 435 -0.01 -10.46 0.79
N THR A 436 -0.36 -11.61 1.32
CA THR A 436 -1.07 -11.71 2.58
C THR A 436 -0.13 -12.18 3.68
N VAL A 437 -0.21 -11.55 4.83
CA VAL A 437 0.39 -12.09 6.06
C VAL A 437 -0.40 -13.27 6.62
N ARG A 438 -1.53 -13.60 5.99
CA ARG A 438 -2.39 -14.71 6.38
C ARG A 438 -2.06 -15.95 5.57
N LEU A 439 -1.07 -16.69 5.99
CA LEU A 439 -0.63 -17.95 5.37
C LEU A 439 -1.73 -19.01 5.25
N ASN A 440 -2.82 -18.89 6.00
CA ASN A 440 -3.91 -19.86 6.06
C ASN A 440 -5.05 -19.60 5.04
N ARG A 441 -4.86 -18.69 4.11
CA ARG A 441 -5.81 -18.45 3.01
C ARG A 441 -5.09 -18.44 1.67
N PRO A 442 -4.61 -19.58 1.18
CA PRO A 442 -4.18 -19.67 -0.21
C PRO A 442 -5.40 -19.37 -1.07
N ALA A 443 -5.38 -18.29 -1.82
CA ALA A 443 -6.37 -18.06 -2.86
C ALA A 443 -6.04 -19.03 -4.01
N GLN A 444 -6.82 -20.07 -4.19
CA GLN A 444 -6.68 -20.99 -5.34
C GLN A 444 -6.91 -20.27 -6.66
N ASN A 445 -7.77 -19.26 -6.65
CA ASN A 445 -7.97 -18.34 -7.76
C ASN A 445 -7.86 -16.90 -7.25
N ARG A 446 -6.70 -16.30 -7.42
CA ARG A 446 -6.43 -14.93 -6.97
C ARG A 446 -7.23 -13.90 -7.78
N LEU A 447 -7.55 -14.20 -9.02
CA LEU A 447 -8.36 -13.33 -9.87
C LEU A 447 -9.75 -13.08 -9.29
N ASP A 448 -10.29 -14.04 -8.54
CA ASP A 448 -11.56 -13.86 -7.82
C ASP A 448 -11.53 -12.75 -6.78
N SER A 449 -10.34 -12.34 -6.34
CA SER A 449 -10.20 -11.23 -5.39
C SER A 449 -10.50 -9.87 -6.00
N VAL A 450 -10.35 -9.71 -7.30
CA VAL A 450 -10.53 -8.45 -8.03
C VAL A 450 -11.84 -8.37 -8.81
N LYS A 451 -12.63 -9.44 -8.86
CA LYS A 451 -13.95 -9.40 -9.51
C LYS A 451 -14.98 -8.61 -8.68
N PRO A 452 -15.99 -8.02 -9.31
CA PRO A 452 -17.06 -7.34 -8.57
C PRO A 452 -17.89 -8.34 -7.75
N GLY A 453 -18.34 -7.88 -6.59
CA GLY A 453 -19.33 -8.58 -5.76
C GLY A 453 -20.75 -8.46 -6.33
N PRO A 454 -21.75 -9.02 -5.63
CA PRO A 454 -23.15 -8.99 -6.07
C PRO A 454 -23.75 -7.60 -6.24
N ASP A 455 -23.18 -6.62 -5.54
CA ASP A 455 -23.58 -5.22 -5.61
C ASP A 455 -22.82 -4.41 -6.68
N GLY A 456 -21.93 -5.05 -7.44
CA GLY A 456 -21.11 -4.44 -8.47
C GLY A 456 -19.81 -3.81 -8.00
N PHE A 457 -19.47 -3.95 -6.71
CA PHE A 457 -18.25 -3.40 -6.12
C PHE A 457 -17.46 -4.50 -5.42
N MET A 458 -16.16 -4.29 -5.26
CA MET A 458 -15.35 -5.19 -4.46
C MET A 458 -15.79 -5.14 -2.99
N GLU A 459 -15.80 -6.30 -2.38
CA GLU A 459 -16.04 -6.42 -0.95
C GLU A 459 -14.91 -5.71 -0.16
N GLN A 460 -15.29 -4.90 0.81
CA GLN A 460 -14.33 -4.14 1.60
C GLN A 460 -13.44 -5.06 2.44
N PRO A 461 -12.11 -5.00 2.32
CA PRO A 461 -11.19 -5.88 3.04
C PRO A 461 -11.27 -5.73 4.55
N LEU A 462 -11.62 -4.56 5.04
CA LEU A 462 -11.82 -4.30 6.47
C LEU A 462 -12.96 -5.15 7.05
N ASN A 463 -13.98 -5.43 6.26
CA ASN A 463 -15.02 -6.38 6.63
C ASN A 463 -14.49 -7.82 6.62
N ALA A 464 -13.54 -8.11 5.72
CA ALA A 464 -12.90 -9.42 5.64
C ALA A 464 -11.97 -9.72 6.83
N THR A 465 -11.51 -8.71 7.57
CA THR A 465 -10.71 -8.96 8.78
C THR A 465 -11.51 -9.54 9.93
N GLY A 466 -12.84 -9.68 9.78
CA GLY A 466 -13.70 -10.34 10.75
C GLY A 466 -13.73 -9.68 12.12
N LYS A 467 -13.20 -8.49 12.26
CA LYS A 467 -13.22 -7.75 13.51
C LYS A 467 -14.50 -6.94 13.58
N ASP A 468 -15.51 -7.54 14.14
CA ASP A 468 -16.80 -6.89 14.42
C ASP A 468 -16.69 -5.61 15.24
N THR A 469 -15.57 -5.39 15.92
CA THR A 469 -15.25 -4.14 16.61
C THR A 469 -15.36 -2.90 15.70
N TRP A 470 -15.25 -3.08 14.41
CA TRP A 470 -15.37 -2.01 13.43
C TRP A 470 -16.79 -1.80 12.90
N LYS A 471 -17.62 -2.84 12.84
CA LYS A 471 -19.00 -2.76 12.36
C LYS A 471 -19.88 -1.85 13.22
N GLY A 472 -19.57 -1.71 14.48
CA GLY A 472 -20.30 -0.85 15.43
C GLY A 472 -19.74 0.56 15.59
N SER A 473 -18.55 0.85 15.06
CA SER A 473 -17.94 2.16 15.22
C SER A 473 -18.69 3.23 14.44
N PRO A 474 -19.22 4.28 15.09
CA PRO A 474 -19.87 5.39 14.39
C PRO A 474 -18.88 6.12 13.46
N HIS A 475 -17.59 6.06 13.73
CA HIS A 475 -16.55 6.68 12.93
C HIS A 475 -16.41 6.02 11.55
N ILE A 476 -16.40 4.70 11.48
CA ILE A 476 -16.31 3.99 10.20
C ILE A 476 -17.56 4.18 9.36
N ARG A 477 -18.74 4.14 9.98
CA ARG A 477 -19.98 4.42 9.26
C ARG A 477 -20.00 5.82 8.67
N ASN A 478 -19.47 6.79 9.37
CA ASN A 478 -19.37 8.16 8.90
C ASN A 478 -18.30 8.31 7.82
N ALA A 479 -17.20 7.58 7.91
CA ALA A 479 -16.12 7.59 6.94
C ALA A 479 -16.57 7.26 5.51
N TYR A 480 -17.57 6.41 5.36
CA TYR A 480 -18.14 6.07 4.06
C TYR A 480 -19.32 6.95 3.65
N ARG A 481 -19.80 7.81 4.53
CA ARG A 481 -21.02 8.58 4.33
C ARG A 481 -20.80 10.09 4.33
N THR A 482 -19.70 10.55 4.87
CA THR A 482 -19.43 11.98 5.05
C THR A 482 -18.08 12.36 4.46
N LEU A 483 -18.03 13.56 3.92
CA LEU A 483 -16.80 14.24 3.50
C LEU A 483 -16.00 14.81 4.67
N VAL A 484 -16.55 14.72 5.87
CA VAL A 484 -15.85 15.17 7.07
C VAL A 484 -14.55 14.40 7.18
N PRO A 485 -13.44 15.10 7.37
CA PRO A 485 -12.13 14.50 7.43
C PRO A 485 -12.17 13.32 8.36
N LEU A 486 -11.90 12.21 7.80
CA LEU A 486 -11.73 10.98 8.54
C LEU A 486 -10.68 11.11 9.61
N ALA A 487 -9.75 12.03 9.44
CA ALA A 487 -8.83 12.44 10.48
C ALA A 487 -9.53 12.81 11.78
N ALA A 488 -10.67 13.49 11.74
CA ALA A 488 -11.42 13.83 12.94
C ALA A 488 -12.02 12.61 13.63
N ASN A 489 -12.45 11.63 12.84
CA ASN A 489 -13.11 10.43 13.33
C ASN A 489 -12.17 9.24 13.44
N SER A 490 -10.98 9.39 12.93
CA SER A 490 -9.97 8.34 12.82
C SER A 490 -8.71 8.66 13.58
N ALA A 491 -8.66 9.80 14.24
CA ALA A 491 -7.50 10.18 15.04
C ALA A 491 -7.09 9.07 16.01
N TRP A 492 -8.04 8.26 16.45
CA TRP A 492 -7.83 7.17 17.38
C TRP A 492 -7.84 5.77 16.77
N SER A 493 -7.84 5.66 15.45
CA SER A 493 -7.84 4.34 14.84
C SER A 493 -6.84 4.20 13.72
N ALA A 494 -5.89 3.35 13.94
CA ALA A 494 -4.85 2.99 13.00
C ALA A 494 -5.34 2.28 11.74
N ALA A 495 -6.53 1.74 11.76
CA ALA A 495 -7.03 0.88 10.70
C ALA A 495 -7.89 1.62 9.67
N LEU A 496 -7.75 2.93 9.58
CA LEU A 496 -8.63 3.76 8.79
C LEU A 496 -8.05 4.19 7.44
N GLY A 497 -7.01 3.48 6.98
CA GLY A 497 -6.51 3.68 5.62
C GLY A 497 -7.63 3.80 4.58
N PRO A 498 -8.55 2.82 4.46
CA PRO A 498 -9.65 2.87 3.49
C PRO A 498 -10.57 4.08 3.65
N ALA A 499 -10.77 4.51 4.87
CA ALA A 499 -11.66 5.60 5.16
C ALA A 499 -11.10 6.97 4.76
N HIS A 500 -9.81 7.09 4.51
CA HIS A 500 -9.20 8.31 3.98
C HIS A 500 -9.43 8.51 2.47
N LEU A 501 -9.77 7.47 1.73
CA LEU A 501 -9.97 7.58 0.29
C LEU A 501 -11.03 8.61 -0.10
N PRO A 502 -12.25 8.56 0.46
CA PRO A 502 -13.24 9.58 0.13
C PRO A 502 -12.74 11.00 0.41
N TRP A 503 -12.03 11.17 1.53
CA TRP A 503 -11.51 12.48 1.92
C TRP A 503 -10.42 13.02 0.99
N LEU A 504 -9.60 12.14 0.42
CA LEU A 504 -8.51 12.54 -0.48
C LEU A 504 -8.98 12.89 -1.88
N PHE A 505 -10.02 12.21 -2.35
CA PHE A 505 -10.56 12.41 -3.68
C PHE A 505 -11.74 13.38 -3.74
N MET A 506 -12.09 13.96 -2.59
CA MET A 506 -13.18 14.91 -2.49
C MET A 506 -12.67 16.30 -2.12
N ASP A 507 -13.37 17.32 -2.60
CA ASP A 507 -13.13 18.68 -2.16
C ASP A 507 -13.45 18.80 -0.67
N ASN A 508 -12.42 19.00 0.13
CA ASN A 508 -12.49 19.00 1.58
C ASN A 508 -11.75 20.22 2.14
N PRO A 509 -12.40 21.37 2.13
CA PRO A 509 -11.78 22.63 2.50
C PRO A 509 -11.33 22.65 3.98
N PRO A 510 -10.30 23.44 4.32
CA PRO A 510 -9.71 23.48 5.66
C PRO A 510 -10.68 23.75 6.81
N GLU A 511 -11.77 24.46 6.56
CA GLU A 511 -12.82 24.73 7.55
C GLU A 511 -13.55 23.46 8.03
N HIS A 512 -13.48 22.37 7.26
CA HIS A 512 -14.02 21.06 7.65
C HIS A 512 -13.02 20.22 8.44
N TRP A 513 -11.79 20.69 8.60
CA TRP A 513 -10.78 19.96 9.34
C TRP A 513 -10.99 20.17 10.84
N PRO A 514 -10.79 19.12 11.64
CA PRO A 514 -10.87 19.27 13.08
C PRO A 514 -9.77 20.20 13.61
N ALA A 515 -10.09 20.91 14.67
CA ALA A 515 -9.07 21.68 15.38
C ALA A 515 -7.95 20.72 15.85
N PRO A 516 -6.68 21.15 15.79
CA PRO A 516 -5.58 20.38 16.34
C PRO A 516 -5.80 20.10 17.83
N THR A 517 -5.61 18.87 18.24
CA THR A 517 -5.68 18.47 19.64
C THR A 517 -4.29 18.10 20.14
N LEU A 518 -4.03 18.41 21.40
CA LEU A 518 -2.78 18.03 22.06
C LEU A 518 -3.10 16.93 23.07
N PRO A 519 -2.48 15.75 22.93
CA PRO A 519 -2.62 14.71 23.95
C PRO A 519 -1.90 15.10 25.23
N ASP A 520 -2.42 14.67 26.36
CA ASP A 520 -1.74 14.84 27.67
C ASP A 520 -0.54 13.90 27.79
N VAL A 521 -0.63 12.72 27.15
CA VAL A 521 0.48 11.76 27.05
C VAL A 521 0.59 11.25 25.62
N TRP A 522 1.79 11.28 25.10
CA TRP A 522 2.14 10.72 23.81
C TRP A 522 3.20 9.62 23.95
N ILE A 523 2.84 8.39 23.62
CA ILE A 523 3.75 7.24 23.61
C ILE A 523 4.27 7.03 22.20
N ILE A 524 5.58 7.09 22.03
CA ILE A 524 6.27 6.85 20.77
C ILE A 524 6.94 5.48 20.87
N TYR A 525 6.53 4.54 20.01
CA TYR A 525 7.03 3.17 20.00
C TYR A 525 7.70 2.83 18.68
N ARG A 526 9.00 2.48 18.73
CA ARG A 526 9.80 2.05 17.57
C ARG A 526 9.80 3.03 16.40
N THR A 527 9.74 4.29 16.65
CA THR A 527 9.88 5.34 15.63
C THR A 527 10.94 6.33 16.07
N ASN A 528 11.62 6.89 15.09
CA ASN A 528 12.52 8.02 15.27
C ASN A 528 12.03 9.11 14.32
N PRO A 529 11.17 10.02 14.82
CA PRO A 529 10.53 11.06 14.02
C PRO A 529 11.52 12.11 13.51
#